data_ace11f6b74098b4c8fd861fb1c8568d0
#
_entry.id   ace11f6b74098b4c8fd861fb1c8568d0
#
_cell.length_a   1.000
_cell.length_b   1.000
_cell.length_c   1.000
_cell.angle_alpha   90.00
_cell.angle_beta   90.00
_cell.angle_gamma   90.00
#
_symmetry.space_group_name_H-M   'P 1'
#
loop_
_entity.id
_entity.type
_entity.pdbx_description
1 polymer ?
#
loop_
_entity_poly.entity_id
_entity_poly.type
_entity_poly.pdbx_seq_one_letter_code
_entity_poly.pdbx_strand_id
1 'polypeptide(L)'
;MTNNIAVKLRVYGIATEKTIKFRKLEPDANGQKPIEMISDGKSNPCRHCLGLIEKGDAMLLLAYRPFEELQPYAETGPIFLHKGACKRYDRNGMPGWFDHFDPAIIRGYSEAHCIRYDTGKAVPRKDLATTCKNILDDDSVAYVHIRSKFNCFQCRVERA
;
A
#
# COMPACT_ATOMS: atom_id res chain seq x y z
N MET A 1 13.90 -1.43 -34.47
CA MET A 1 14.00 -2.23 -33.24
C MET A 1 13.67 -1.32 -32.07
N THR A 2 12.45 -1.36 -31.57
CA THR A 2 12.08 -0.68 -30.32
C THR A 2 12.69 -1.47 -29.18
N ASN A 3 13.69 -0.92 -28.50
CA ASN A 3 14.15 -1.43 -27.22
C ASN A 3 12.97 -1.30 -26.24
N ASN A 4 12.16 -2.34 -26.14
CA ASN A 4 11.12 -2.43 -25.13
C ASN A 4 11.82 -2.69 -23.79
N ILE A 5 12.35 -1.63 -23.17
CA ILE A 5 12.89 -1.71 -21.81
C ILE A 5 11.69 -1.99 -20.92
N ALA A 6 11.60 -3.23 -20.45
CA ALA A 6 10.52 -3.63 -19.56
C ALA A 6 10.44 -2.68 -18.35
N VAL A 7 9.25 -2.17 -18.05
CA VAL A 7 9.01 -1.29 -16.91
C VAL A 7 9.50 -1.97 -15.63
N LYS A 8 10.38 -1.30 -14.91
CA LYS A 8 10.80 -1.73 -13.57
C LYS A 8 9.87 -1.13 -12.53
N LEU A 9 9.48 -1.93 -11.57
CA LEU A 9 8.61 -1.51 -10.49
C LEU A 9 9.43 -1.02 -9.29
N ARG A 10 8.94 0.04 -8.66
CA ARG A 10 9.31 0.43 -7.30
C ARG A 10 8.08 0.27 -6.43
N VAL A 11 8.20 -0.54 -5.37
CA VAL A 11 7.12 -0.79 -4.38
C VAL A 11 7.55 -0.20 -3.04
N TYR A 12 6.67 0.55 -2.40
CA TYR A 12 7.03 1.15 -1.12
C TYR A 12 5.83 1.33 -0.18
N GLY A 13 6.14 1.24 1.11
CA GLY A 13 5.22 1.52 2.20
C GLY A 13 5.05 3.00 2.45
N ILE A 14 4.16 3.35 3.39
CA ILE A 14 3.93 4.74 3.78
C ILE A 14 5.20 5.38 4.34
N ALA A 15 5.30 6.70 4.20
CA ALA A 15 6.47 7.46 4.59
C ALA A 15 6.78 7.33 6.09
N THR A 16 8.06 7.22 6.43
CA THR A 16 8.52 7.07 7.83
C THR A 16 8.05 8.22 8.71
N GLU A 17 8.05 9.44 8.21
CA GLU A 17 7.59 10.63 8.94
C GLU A 17 6.13 10.52 9.38
N LYS A 18 5.26 9.94 8.54
CA LYS A 18 3.86 9.68 8.88
C LYS A 18 3.75 8.61 9.96
N THR A 19 4.54 7.55 9.87
CA THR A 19 4.53 6.48 10.89
C THR A 19 4.99 6.96 12.25
N ILE A 20 5.98 7.86 12.30
CA ILE A 20 6.45 8.45 13.55
C ILE A 20 5.32 9.20 14.25
N LYS A 21 4.55 9.99 13.52
CA LYS A 21 3.38 10.72 14.08
C LYS A 21 2.34 9.75 14.63
N PHE A 22 1.96 8.73 13.88
CA PHE A 22 0.99 7.73 14.34
C PHE A 22 1.49 6.95 15.55
N ARG A 23 2.79 6.63 15.63
CA ARG A 23 3.40 5.95 16.78
C ARG A 23 3.42 6.81 18.04
N LYS A 24 3.41 8.13 17.88
CA LYS A 24 3.19 9.09 18.97
C LYS A 24 1.70 9.29 19.30
N LEU A 25 0.82 8.53 18.67
CA LEU A 25 -0.63 8.58 18.83
C LEU A 25 -1.23 9.94 18.44
N GLU A 26 -0.60 10.65 17.48
CA GLU A 26 -1.22 11.80 16.86
C GLU A 26 -2.47 11.39 16.06
N PRO A 27 -3.45 12.30 15.86
CA PRO A 27 -4.71 11.98 15.21
C PRO A 27 -4.53 11.39 13.81
N ASP A 28 -5.34 10.38 13.49
CA ASP A 28 -5.40 9.74 12.18
C ASP A 28 -6.23 10.56 11.17
N ALA A 29 -6.51 10.00 10.01
CA ALA A 29 -7.27 10.68 8.96
C ALA A 29 -8.72 11.03 9.36
N ASN A 30 -9.27 10.37 10.38
CA ASN A 30 -10.58 10.66 10.94
C ASN A 30 -10.52 11.60 12.17
N GLY A 31 -9.34 12.13 12.48
CA GLY A 31 -9.14 12.97 13.67
C GLY A 31 -9.15 12.19 14.98
N GLN A 32 -8.98 10.88 14.93
CA GLN A 32 -9.01 10.00 16.09
C GLN A 32 -7.62 9.47 16.44
N LYS A 33 -7.41 9.19 17.71
CA LYS A 33 -6.18 8.58 18.20
C LYS A 33 -6.07 7.14 17.70
N PRO A 34 -4.92 6.71 17.15
CA PRO A 34 -4.70 5.31 16.79
C PRO A 34 -4.97 4.36 17.96
N ILE A 35 -5.53 3.19 17.66
CA ILE A 35 -5.84 2.16 18.66
C ILE A 35 -4.66 1.22 18.79
N GLU A 36 -4.17 1.02 20.02
CA GLU A 36 -3.14 0.04 20.32
C GLU A 36 -3.75 -1.35 20.44
N MET A 37 -3.13 -2.32 19.77
CA MET A 37 -3.56 -3.72 19.76
C MET A 37 -2.34 -4.64 19.80
N ILE A 38 -2.59 -5.93 19.99
CA ILE A 38 -1.56 -6.98 19.92
C ILE A 38 -1.81 -7.80 18.65
N SER A 39 -0.76 -8.04 17.87
CA SER A 39 -0.85 -8.81 16.65
C SER A 39 -1.14 -10.28 16.89
N ASP A 40 -1.95 -10.87 16.02
CA ASP A 40 -2.18 -12.33 15.96
C ASP A 40 -1.08 -13.07 15.17
N GLY A 41 -0.19 -12.34 14.51
CA GLY A 41 0.90 -12.88 13.69
C GLY A 41 0.48 -13.39 12.31
N LYS A 42 -0.80 -13.26 11.94
CA LYS A 42 -1.34 -13.81 10.68
C LYS A 42 -2.07 -12.78 9.83
N SER A 43 -2.83 -11.87 10.46
CA SER A 43 -3.80 -11.01 9.79
C SER A 43 -3.39 -9.53 9.76
N ASN A 44 -2.24 -9.18 10.27
CA ASN A 44 -1.86 -7.79 10.53
C ASN A 44 -0.61 -7.39 9.75
N PRO A 45 -0.71 -7.05 8.47
CA PRO A 45 0.41 -6.51 7.69
C PRO A 45 0.69 -5.05 8.05
N CYS A 46 1.96 -4.72 8.29
CA CYS A 46 2.41 -3.36 8.52
C CYS A 46 2.53 -2.59 7.20
N ARG A 47 1.91 -1.43 7.10
CA ARG A 47 1.91 -0.59 5.87
C ARG A 47 3.22 0.20 5.68
N HIS A 48 4.12 0.16 6.64
CA HIS A 48 5.44 0.80 6.54
C HIS A 48 6.52 -0.15 6.02
N CYS A 49 6.73 -1.26 6.71
CA CYS A 49 7.72 -2.25 6.29
C CYS A 49 7.18 -3.30 5.30
N LEU A 50 5.87 -3.31 5.07
CA LEU A 50 5.15 -4.27 4.24
C LEU A 50 5.37 -5.74 4.64
N GLY A 51 5.70 -5.99 5.90
CA GLY A 51 5.80 -7.32 6.48
C GLY A 51 4.64 -7.59 7.43
N LEU A 52 4.44 -8.86 7.78
CA LEU A 52 3.52 -9.22 8.86
C LEU A 52 4.08 -8.78 10.21
N ILE A 53 3.20 -8.27 11.06
CA ILE A 53 3.55 -7.96 12.45
C ILE A 53 3.53 -9.28 13.22
N GLU A 54 4.62 -9.61 13.90
CA GLU A 54 4.76 -10.88 14.59
C GLU A 54 3.74 -11.02 15.73
N LYS A 55 3.38 -12.28 15.98
CA LYS A 55 2.43 -12.60 17.06
C LYS A 55 2.96 -12.08 18.40
N GLY A 56 2.10 -11.37 19.11
CA GLY A 56 2.44 -10.82 20.42
C GLY A 56 3.04 -9.41 20.39
N ASP A 57 3.43 -8.91 19.21
CA ASP A 57 3.95 -7.56 19.06
C ASP A 57 2.84 -6.51 19.13
N ALA A 58 3.18 -5.37 19.73
CA ALA A 58 2.28 -4.22 19.77
C ALA A 58 2.13 -3.60 18.38
N MET A 59 0.90 -3.29 18.01
CA MET A 59 0.57 -2.67 16.75
C MET A 59 -0.46 -1.55 16.93
N LEU A 60 -0.62 -0.75 15.89
CA LEU A 60 -1.61 0.31 15.80
C LEU A 60 -2.63 -0.04 14.72
N LEU A 61 -3.91 0.19 15.02
CA LEU A 61 -5.01 0.23 14.07
C LEU A 61 -5.44 1.70 13.93
N LEU A 62 -5.48 2.20 12.72
CA LEU A 62 -5.83 3.60 12.45
C LEU A 62 -6.46 3.77 11.07
N ALA A 63 -7.15 4.90 10.89
CA ALA A 63 -7.68 5.33 9.60
C ALA A 63 -6.59 6.06 8.80
N TYR A 64 -6.35 5.60 7.58
CA TYR A 64 -5.34 6.17 6.70
C TYR A 64 -5.92 6.61 5.38
N ARG A 65 -5.53 7.79 4.93
CA ARG A 65 -5.84 8.33 3.61
C ARG A 65 -4.54 8.42 2.81
N PRO A 66 -4.35 7.61 1.76
CA PRO A 66 -3.13 7.61 0.97
C PRO A 66 -3.06 8.74 -0.06
N PHE A 67 -3.64 9.89 0.25
CA PHE A 67 -3.64 11.11 -0.57
C PHE A 67 -3.41 12.32 0.34
N GLU A 68 -2.55 13.24 -0.09
CA GLU A 68 -2.22 14.41 0.71
C GLU A 68 -3.41 15.39 0.80
N GLU A 69 -4.14 15.55 -0.30
CA GLU A 69 -5.25 16.48 -0.39
C GLU A 69 -6.60 15.74 -0.44
N LEU A 70 -7.62 16.37 0.12
CA LEU A 70 -9.00 15.93 -0.02
C LEU A 70 -9.50 16.21 -1.44
N GLN A 71 -10.04 15.18 -2.07
CA GLN A 71 -10.65 15.23 -3.39
C GLN A 71 -11.56 13.98 -3.54
N PRO A 72 -12.44 13.91 -4.53
CA PRO A 72 -13.43 12.80 -4.59
C PRO A 72 -12.87 11.39 -4.52
N TYR A 73 -11.64 11.17 -4.98
CA TYR A 73 -10.99 9.86 -4.96
C TYR A 73 -10.18 9.57 -3.68
N ALA A 74 -10.10 10.52 -2.77
CA ALA A 74 -9.31 10.41 -1.53
C ALA A 74 -10.04 9.56 -0.49
N GLU A 75 -10.02 8.25 -0.67
CA GLU A 75 -10.61 7.29 0.27
C GLU A 75 -9.77 7.17 1.54
N THR A 76 -10.45 6.92 2.65
CA THR A 76 -9.87 6.62 3.95
C THR A 76 -10.32 5.23 4.39
N GLY A 77 -9.42 4.44 4.92
CA GLY A 77 -9.72 3.09 5.40
C GLY A 77 -8.76 2.62 6.49
N PRO A 78 -9.05 1.49 7.13
CA PRO A 78 -8.24 0.97 8.23
C PRO A 78 -6.91 0.41 7.71
N ILE A 79 -5.85 0.66 8.48
CA ILE A 79 -4.53 0.05 8.26
C ILE A 79 -3.90 -0.37 9.59
N PHE A 80 -2.90 -1.24 9.51
CA PHE A 80 -2.05 -1.62 10.63
C PHE A 80 -0.63 -1.09 10.46
N LEU A 81 0.00 -0.76 11.58
CA LEU A 81 1.41 -0.42 11.70
C LEU A 81 2.02 -1.14 12.90
N HIS A 82 3.31 -1.51 12.81
CA HIS A 82 4.08 -1.78 14.02
C HIS A 82 4.02 -0.55 14.93
N LYS A 83 3.77 -0.75 16.22
CA LYS A 83 3.94 0.33 17.20
C LYS A 83 5.41 0.67 17.40
N GLY A 84 6.28 -0.33 17.40
CA GLY A 84 7.73 -0.15 17.43
C GLY A 84 8.30 0.25 16.08
N ALA A 85 9.59 0.63 16.09
CA ALA A 85 10.29 0.99 14.87
C ALA A 85 10.44 -0.20 13.92
N CYS A 86 10.29 0.05 12.62
CA CYS A 86 10.62 -0.88 11.57
C CYS A 86 11.17 -0.12 10.35
N LYS A 87 11.84 -0.85 9.45
CA LYS A 87 12.41 -0.25 8.24
C LYS A 87 11.36 -0.14 7.16
N ARG A 88 11.21 1.05 6.56
CA ARG A 88 10.34 1.25 5.41
C ARG A 88 10.71 0.29 4.28
N TYR A 89 9.72 -0.37 3.71
CA TYR A 89 9.90 -1.09 2.46
C TYR A 89 9.98 -0.08 1.31
N ASP A 90 11.07 -0.13 0.55
CA ASP A 90 11.28 0.68 -0.66
C ASP A 90 12.22 -0.11 -1.57
N ARG A 91 11.66 -0.90 -2.50
CA ARG A 91 12.42 -1.83 -3.35
C ARG A 91 11.78 -2.01 -4.72
N ASN A 92 12.56 -2.56 -5.63
CA ASN A 92 12.14 -2.91 -6.99
C ASN A 92 11.51 -4.31 -7.06
N GLY A 93 10.53 -4.59 -6.23
CA GLY A 93 9.85 -5.89 -6.24
C GLY A 93 8.77 -6.00 -5.19
N MET A 94 7.92 -7.01 -5.32
CA MET A 94 6.84 -7.25 -4.36
C MET A 94 7.37 -7.83 -3.05
N PRO A 95 6.78 -7.43 -1.90
CA PRO A 95 7.12 -8.03 -0.62
C PRO A 95 6.83 -9.53 -0.58
N GLY A 96 7.70 -10.32 0.07
CA GLY A 96 7.55 -11.76 0.12
C GLY A 96 6.27 -12.26 0.80
N TRP A 97 5.75 -11.54 1.80
CA TRP A 97 4.51 -11.96 2.47
C TRP A 97 3.28 -11.86 1.56
N PHE A 98 3.34 -11.09 0.46
CA PHE A 98 2.28 -11.02 -0.54
C PHE A 98 1.99 -12.38 -1.19
N ASP A 99 2.85 -13.39 -0.94
CA ASP A 99 2.59 -14.78 -1.30
C ASP A 99 1.28 -15.31 -0.70
N HIS A 100 0.87 -14.79 0.44
CA HIS A 100 -0.37 -15.17 1.12
C HIS A 100 -1.52 -14.19 0.87
N PHE A 101 -1.31 -13.21 -0.01
CA PHE A 101 -2.22 -12.12 -0.29
C PHE A 101 -2.95 -12.33 -1.62
N ASP A 102 -4.07 -13.05 -1.58
CA ASP A 102 -4.78 -13.50 -2.78
C ASP A 102 -6.31 -13.44 -2.59
N PRO A 103 -7.06 -12.81 -3.49
CA PRO A 103 -6.59 -11.90 -4.53
C PRO A 103 -6.27 -10.50 -4.01
N ALA A 104 -5.47 -9.72 -4.77
CA ALA A 104 -5.29 -8.30 -4.56
C ALA A 104 -6.21 -7.49 -5.45
N ILE A 105 -6.67 -6.36 -4.96
CA ILE A 105 -7.36 -5.35 -5.77
C ILE A 105 -6.34 -4.28 -6.15
N ILE A 106 -6.27 -3.95 -7.43
CA ILE A 106 -5.36 -2.92 -7.94
C ILE A 106 -6.12 -1.83 -8.66
N ARG A 107 -5.62 -0.61 -8.55
CA ARG A 107 -6.12 0.57 -9.24
C ARG A 107 -4.97 1.43 -9.70
N GLY A 108 -4.96 1.81 -10.98
CA GLY A 108 -4.08 2.84 -11.51
C GLY A 108 -4.67 4.23 -11.32
N TYR A 109 -3.79 5.19 -11.07
CA TYR A 109 -4.15 6.60 -10.89
C TYR A 109 -3.36 7.48 -11.85
N SER A 110 -3.99 8.57 -12.33
CA SER A 110 -3.32 9.64 -13.06
C SER A 110 -2.49 10.53 -12.12
N GLU A 111 -1.67 11.42 -12.68
CA GLU A 111 -0.96 12.45 -11.90
C GLU A 111 -1.90 13.36 -11.10
N ALA A 112 -3.12 13.58 -11.60
CA ALA A 112 -4.16 14.34 -10.90
C ALA A 112 -4.87 13.54 -9.81
N HIS A 113 -4.39 12.32 -9.50
CA HIS A 113 -4.95 11.41 -8.49
C HIS A 113 -6.36 10.91 -8.80
N CYS A 114 -6.73 10.88 -10.07
CA CYS A 114 -8.00 10.30 -10.53
C CYS A 114 -7.82 8.83 -10.88
N ILE A 115 -8.79 7.98 -10.50
CA ILE A 115 -8.77 6.57 -10.88
C ILE A 115 -8.82 6.45 -12.40
N ARG A 116 -7.95 5.62 -12.96
CA ARG A 116 -8.06 5.10 -14.32
C ARG A 116 -8.90 3.83 -14.24
N TYR A 117 -10.18 3.95 -14.55
CA TYR A 117 -11.16 2.88 -14.35
C TYR A 117 -10.87 1.61 -15.16
N ASP A 118 -10.26 1.75 -16.33
CA ASP A 118 -9.80 0.65 -17.16
C ASP A 118 -8.70 -0.21 -16.53
N THR A 119 -8.05 0.29 -15.47
CA THR A 119 -6.97 -0.41 -14.75
C THR A 119 -7.46 -1.22 -13.55
N GLY A 120 -8.69 -1.01 -13.09
CA GLY A 120 -9.24 -1.67 -11.90
C GLY A 120 -9.41 -3.18 -12.10
N LYS A 121 -8.77 -3.99 -11.24
CA LYS A 121 -8.79 -5.45 -11.34
C LYS A 121 -8.67 -6.11 -9.98
N ALA A 122 -9.32 -7.28 -9.84
CA ALA A 122 -8.96 -8.25 -8.81
C ALA A 122 -7.97 -9.24 -9.43
N VAL A 123 -6.80 -9.35 -8.87
CA VAL A 123 -5.64 -10.03 -9.47
C VAL A 123 -5.14 -11.15 -8.56
N PRO A 124 -4.99 -12.39 -9.08
CA PRO A 124 -4.28 -13.42 -8.34
C PRO A 124 -2.86 -12.95 -8.02
N ARG A 125 -2.37 -13.30 -6.84
CA ARG A 125 -1.06 -12.90 -6.38
C ARG A 125 0.05 -13.20 -7.41
N LYS A 126 0.03 -14.37 -8.04
CA LYS A 126 1.02 -14.78 -9.06
C LYS A 126 1.13 -13.81 -10.23
N ASP A 127 0.06 -13.08 -10.54
CA ASP A 127 0.00 -12.14 -11.66
C ASP A 127 0.18 -10.68 -11.24
N LEU A 128 0.36 -10.41 -9.95
CA LEU A 128 0.34 -9.06 -9.39
C LEU A 128 1.45 -8.17 -9.98
N ALA A 129 2.69 -8.65 -9.98
CA ALA A 129 3.82 -7.88 -10.51
C ALA A 129 3.68 -7.62 -12.02
N THR A 130 3.32 -8.64 -12.80
CA THR A 130 3.11 -8.52 -14.24
C THR A 130 1.98 -7.55 -14.57
N THR A 131 0.87 -7.64 -13.84
CA THR A 131 -0.26 -6.74 -14.06
C THR A 131 0.08 -5.29 -13.73
N CYS A 132 0.81 -5.03 -12.64
CA CYS A 132 1.28 -3.68 -12.32
C CYS A 132 2.22 -3.12 -13.40
N LYS A 133 3.12 -3.95 -13.94
CA LYS A 133 3.99 -3.54 -15.06
C LYS A 133 3.19 -3.14 -16.29
N ASN A 134 2.21 -3.96 -16.67
CA ASN A 134 1.37 -3.70 -17.84
C ASN A 134 0.55 -2.40 -17.67
N ILE A 135 0.03 -2.14 -16.48
CA ILE A 135 -0.68 -0.91 -16.19
C ILE A 135 0.24 0.30 -16.27
N LEU A 136 1.44 0.20 -15.70
CA LEU A 136 2.43 1.29 -15.69
C LEU A 136 3.17 1.47 -17.01
N ASP A 137 2.96 0.59 -17.99
CA ASP A 137 3.43 0.79 -19.37
C ASP A 137 2.65 1.92 -20.08
N ASP A 138 1.46 2.24 -19.61
CA ASP A 138 0.68 3.40 -20.04
C ASP A 138 1.17 4.66 -19.31
N ASP A 139 1.78 5.60 -20.02
CA ASP A 139 2.32 6.86 -19.47
C ASP A 139 1.27 7.74 -18.79
N SER A 140 -0.01 7.57 -19.10
CA SER A 140 -1.09 8.29 -18.43
C SER A 140 -1.40 7.79 -17.03
N VAL A 141 -0.85 6.63 -16.64
CA VAL A 141 -0.90 6.11 -15.27
C VAL A 141 0.35 6.54 -14.53
N ALA A 142 0.18 7.33 -13.48
CA ALA A 142 1.31 7.80 -12.67
C ALA A 142 1.76 6.77 -11.63
N TYR A 143 0.80 6.07 -11.02
CA TYR A 143 1.07 5.05 -10.00
C TYR A 143 -0.09 4.07 -9.85
N VAL A 144 0.17 2.98 -9.16
CA VAL A 144 -0.82 1.94 -8.81
C VAL A 144 -0.92 1.83 -7.30
N HIS A 145 -2.14 1.71 -6.77
CA HIS A 145 -2.38 1.26 -5.40
C HIS A 145 -2.73 -0.22 -5.40
N ILE A 146 -2.08 -0.97 -4.53
CA ILE A 146 -2.44 -2.35 -4.20
C ILE A 146 -3.28 -2.32 -2.94
N ARG A 147 -4.42 -3.04 -2.97
CA ARG A 147 -5.38 -3.16 -1.89
C ARG A 147 -5.64 -4.62 -1.59
N SER A 148 -6.01 -4.93 -0.35
CA SER A 148 -6.46 -6.27 0.01
C SER A 148 -7.83 -6.59 -0.62
N LYS A 149 -8.24 -7.86 -0.55
CA LYS A 149 -9.61 -8.27 -0.93
C LYS A 149 -10.71 -7.54 -0.13
N PHE A 150 -10.37 -7.00 1.03
CA PHE A 150 -11.24 -6.16 1.85
C PHE A 150 -11.23 -4.69 1.43
N ASN A 151 -10.50 -4.36 0.36
CA ASN A 151 -10.30 -3.00 -0.14
C ASN A 151 -9.45 -2.09 0.76
N CYS A 152 -8.69 -2.63 1.69
CA CYS A 152 -7.76 -1.86 2.52
C CYS A 152 -6.46 -1.58 1.76
N PHE A 153 -6.01 -0.32 1.80
CA PHE A 153 -4.73 0.08 1.19
C PHE A 153 -3.56 -0.73 1.75
N GLN A 154 -2.69 -1.21 0.88
CA GLN A 154 -1.48 -1.94 1.24
C GLN A 154 -0.21 -1.16 0.91
N CYS A 155 -0.03 -0.78 -0.33
CA CYS A 155 1.17 -0.07 -0.78
C CYS A 155 0.95 0.64 -2.11
N ARG A 156 1.92 1.46 -2.47
CA ARG A 156 2.00 2.16 -3.75
C ARG A 156 3.10 1.55 -4.62
N VAL A 157 2.82 1.47 -5.91
CA VAL A 157 3.75 0.98 -6.93
C VAL A 157 3.92 2.06 -7.99
N GLU A 158 5.15 2.34 -8.34
CA GLU A 158 5.53 3.31 -9.38
C GLU A 158 6.53 2.68 -10.35
N ARG A 159 6.83 3.40 -11.43
CA ARG A 159 8.02 3.14 -12.23
C ARG A 159 9.27 3.44 -11.40
N ALA A 160 10.24 2.53 -11.47
CA ALA A 160 11.53 2.71 -10.82
C ALA A 160 12.42 3.68 -11.60
#